data_191176fddd43a1dd2780d62a36bc2c4f
#
_entry.id   191176fddd43a1dd2780d62a36bc2c4f
#
_cell.length_a   1.000
_cell.length_b   1.000
_cell.length_c   1.000
_cell.angle_alpha   90.00
_cell.angle_beta   90.00
_cell.angle_gamma   90.00
#
_symmetry.space_group_name_H-M   'P 1'
#
loop_
_entity.id
_entity.type
_entity.pdbx_description
1 polymer ?
#
loop_
_entity_poly.entity_id
_entity_poly.type
_entity_poly.pdbx_seq_one_letter_code
_entity_poly.pdbx_strand_id
1 'polypeptide(L)'
;MTTDFVLDALEQAVYDRRPTQSDGLMHHSDRGSQYVSIRYSDRLGEAGINISVGSTGSAYDNALAETINGLYKTELIHRRAPWKTKAAVELATLEWVSWFNHQRLLGSIGDVPPAEVEERYYRQLAALAAEPVLL
;
A
#
# COMPACT_ATOMS: atom_id res chain seq x y z
N MET A 1 8.94 -11.11 -14.03
CA MET A 1 9.11 -9.88 -13.23
C MET A 1 10.50 -9.85 -12.64
N THR A 2 11.24 -8.80 -12.86
CA THR A 2 12.61 -8.67 -12.36
C THR A 2 12.62 -8.01 -10.98
N THR A 3 13.70 -8.27 -10.23
CA THR A 3 13.91 -7.64 -8.92
C THR A 3 13.93 -6.10 -9.03
N ASP A 4 14.51 -5.57 -10.10
CA ASP A 4 14.58 -4.12 -10.31
C ASP A 4 13.21 -3.47 -10.44
N PHE A 5 12.28 -4.11 -11.13
CA PHE A 5 10.92 -3.62 -11.28
C PHE A 5 10.20 -3.51 -9.91
N VAL A 6 10.38 -4.53 -9.09
CA VAL A 6 9.79 -4.58 -7.75
C VAL A 6 10.46 -3.56 -6.84
N LEU A 7 11.79 -3.38 -6.95
CA LEU A 7 12.52 -2.38 -6.18
C LEU A 7 12.08 -0.96 -6.53
N ASP A 8 11.82 -0.67 -7.79
CA ASP A 8 11.33 0.65 -8.19
C ASP A 8 10.02 1.00 -7.50
N ALA A 9 9.10 0.03 -7.40
CA ALA A 9 7.85 0.23 -6.69
C ALA A 9 8.07 0.48 -5.19
N LEU A 10 8.99 -0.26 -4.57
CA LEU A 10 9.34 -0.07 -3.17
C LEU A 10 9.96 1.31 -2.94
N GLU A 11 10.89 1.72 -3.79
CA GLU A 11 11.54 3.03 -3.67
C GLU A 11 10.52 4.17 -3.74
N GLN A 12 9.55 4.07 -4.64
CA GLN A 12 8.48 5.06 -4.73
C GLN A 12 7.65 5.10 -3.46
N ALA A 13 7.29 3.95 -2.91
CA ALA A 13 6.51 3.88 -1.68
C ALA A 13 7.28 4.47 -0.49
N VAL A 14 8.57 4.17 -0.37
CA VAL A 14 9.43 4.73 0.68
C VAL A 14 9.55 6.23 0.55
N TYR A 15 9.71 6.73 -0.67
CA TYR A 15 9.78 8.16 -0.92
C TYR A 15 8.49 8.88 -0.53
N ASP A 16 7.34 8.31 -0.91
CA ASP A 16 6.04 8.93 -0.66
C ASP A 16 5.66 8.90 0.81
N ARG A 17 5.97 7.81 1.51
CA ARG A 17 5.55 7.59 2.90
C ARG A 17 6.62 7.91 3.94
N ARG A 18 7.89 7.89 3.57
CA ARG A 18 9.04 8.18 4.43
C ARG A 18 8.95 7.48 5.79
N PRO A 19 8.81 6.15 5.80
CA PRO A 19 8.67 5.42 7.05
C PRO A 19 9.95 5.50 7.89
N THR A 20 9.79 5.45 9.21
CA THR A 20 10.90 5.33 10.15
C THR A 20 10.76 4.03 10.91
N GLN A 21 11.84 3.58 11.54
CA GLN A 21 11.82 2.36 12.33
C GLN A 21 10.79 2.42 13.46
N SER A 22 10.58 3.61 14.04
CA SER A 22 9.60 3.81 15.10
C SER A 22 8.14 3.68 14.64
N ASP A 23 7.87 3.77 13.34
CA ASP A 23 6.52 3.61 12.80
C ASP A 23 6.04 2.16 12.89
N GLY A 24 6.96 1.20 12.98
CA GLY A 24 6.61 -0.22 13.05
C GLY A 24 5.96 -0.76 11.78
N LEU A 25 6.21 -0.13 10.63
CA LEU A 25 5.64 -0.57 9.37
C LEU A 25 6.11 -1.97 9.01
N MET A 26 5.20 -2.81 8.56
CA MET A 26 5.49 -4.18 8.16
C MET A 26 5.17 -4.42 6.69
N HIS A 27 6.11 -5.02 5.98
CA HIS A 27 5.94 -5.43 4.59
C HIS A 27 5.55 -6.90 4.54
N HIS A 28 4.41 -7.18 3.93
CA HIS A 28 3.92 -8.56 3.74
C HIS A 28 4.18 -9.02 2.32
N SER A 29 4.64 -10.25 2.16
CA SER A 29 4.83 -10.87 0.86
C SER A 29 4.55 -12.37 0.92
N ASP A 30 4.29 -12.96 -0.23
CA ASP A 30 4.06 -14.39 -0.34
C ASP A 30 5.38 -15.17 -0.33
N ARG A 31 5.33 -16.41 0.18
CA ARG A 31 6.45 -17.34 0.05
C ARG A 31 6.68 -17.66 -1.42
N GLY A 32 7.92 -17.79 -1.82
CA GLY A 32 8.30 -18.07 -3.19
C GLY A 32 8.16 -16.90 -4.12
N SER A 33 7.78 -15.75 -3.60
CA SER A 33 7.75 -14.51 -4.31
C SER A 33 9.17 -13.99 -4.57
N GLN A 34 9.35 -13.25 -5.65
CA GLN A 34 10.58 -12.54 -5.96
C GLN A 34 10.91 -11.47 -4.92
N TYR A 35 9.96 -11.14 -4.08
CA TYR A 35 10.12 -10.15 -3.02
C TYR A 35 11.06 -10.58 -1.91
N VAL A 36 11.43 -11.86 -1.86
CA VAL A 36 12.38 -12.35 -0.85
C VAL A 36 13.83 -12.35 -1.35
N SER A 37 14.13 -11.65 -2.44
CA SER A 37 15.50 -11.48 -2.87
C SER A 37 16.31 -10.72 -1.79
N ILE A 38 17.60 -11.04 -1.70
CA ILE A 38 18.49 -10.40 -0.71
C ILE A 38 18.48 -8.88 -0.89
N ARG A 39 18.58 -8.42 -2.11
CA ARG A 39 18.60 -6.98 -2.44
C ARG A 39 17.35 -6.26 -1.99
N TYR A 40 16.19 -6.88 -2.17
CA TYR A 40 14.90 -6.32 -1.76
C TYR A 40 14.79 -6.29 -0.23
N SER A 41 15.16 -7.39 0.42
CA SER A 41 15.12 -7.50 1.89
C SER A 41 16.07 -6.50 2.55
N ASP A 42 17.26 -6.32 2.01
CA ASP A 42 18.23 -5.34 2.51
C ASP A 42 17.67 -3.92 2.43
N ARG A 43 16.99 -3.59 1.32
CA ARG A 43 16.40 -2.27 1.17
C ARG A 43 15.27 -2.01 2.16
N LEU A 44 14.44 -3.00 2.44
CA LEU A 44 13.41 -2.90 3.48
C LEU A 44 14.04 -2.61 4.85
N GLY A 45 15.11 -3.34 5.19
CA GLY A 45 15.82 -3.13 6.44
C GLY A 45 16.42 -1.73 6.55
N GLU A 46 17.01 -1.22 5.48
CA GLU A 46 17.56 0.14 5.44
C GLU A 46 16.48 1.20 5.67
N ALA A 47 15.28 0.97 5.19
CA ALA A 47 14.15 1.88 5.37
C ALA A 47 13.46 1.73 6.73
N GLY A 48 13.92 0.78 7.57
CA GLY A 48 13.31 0.54 8.88
C GLY A 48 11.99 -0.21 8.80
N ILE A 49 11.76 -0.96 7.73
CA ILE A 49 10.53 -1.70 7.50
C ILE A 49 10.73 -3.16 7.92
N ASN A 50 9.82 -3.68 8.73
CA ASN A 50 9.83 -5.07 9.15
C ASN A 50 9.33 -5.96 8.02
N ILE A 51 9.82 -7.20 7.95
CA ILE A 51 9.48 -8.14 6.90
C ILE A 51 8.63 -9.27 7.46
N SER A 52 7.49 -9.54 6.81
CA SER A 52 6.68 -10.72 7.06
C SER A 52 6.53 -11.49 5.76
N VAL A 53 7.07 -12.70 5.70
CA VAL A 53 6.76 -13.63 4.62
C VAL A 53 5.61 -14.49 5.11
N GLY A 54 4.58 -14.66 4.30
CA GLY A 54 3.38 -15.37 4.69
C GLY A 54 3.68 -16.66 5.45
N SER A 55 3.39 -16.66 6.74
CA SER A 55 3.53 -17.85 7.57
C SER A 55 2.30 -18.75 7.44
N THR A 56 2.42 -19.96 7.92
CA THR A 56 1.30 -20.90 7.96
C THR A 56 0.17 -20.29 8.79
N GLY A 57 -1.02 -20.18 8.21
CA GLY A 57 -2.19 -19.61 8.89
C GLY A 57 -2.34 -18.11 8.74
N SER A 58 -1.46 -17.43 7.99
CA SER A 58 -1.53 -15.99 7.79
C SER A 58 -2.32 -15.57 6.56
N ALA A 59 -3.40 -16.29 6.24
CA ALA A 59 -4.26 -15.94 5.11
C ALA A 59 -4.79 -14.50 5.19
N TYR A 60 -4.91 -13.97 6.41
CA TYR A 60 -5.38 -12.60 6.62
C TYR A 60 -4.33 -11.53 6.27
N ASP A 61 -3.04 -11.87 6.33
CA ASP A 61 -1.97 -10.91 6.06
C ASP A 61 -2.01 -10.38 4.63
N ASN A 62 -2.45 -11.22 3.69
CA ASN A 62 -2.52 -10.87 2.27
C ASN A 62 -3.95 -10.57 1.79
N ALA A 63 -4.96 -10.72 2.66
CA ALA A 63 -6.37 -10.57 2.26
C ALA A 63 -6.68 -9.16 1.72
N LEU A 64 -6.12 -8.13 2.32
CA LEU A 64 -6.32 -6.76 1.86
C LEU A 64 -5.71 -6.55 0.46
N ALA A 65 -4.48 -7.01 0.26
CA ALA A 65 -3.82 -6.90 -1.03
C ALA A 65 -4.59 -7.66 -2.12
N GLU A 66 -5.06 -8.86 -1.82
CA GLU A 66 -5.88 -9.65 -2.74
C GLU A 66 -7.19 -8.94 -3.10
N THR A 67 -7.84 -8.32 -2.11
CA THR A 67 -9.07 -7.58 -2.33
C THR A 67 -8.84 -6.38 -3.24
N ILE A 68 -7.82 -5.57 -2.97
CA ILE A 68 -7.50 -4.39 -3.78
C ILE A 68 -7.13 -4.80 -5.21
N ASN A 69 -6.32 -5.85 -5.37
CA ASN A 69 -5.94 -6.36 -6.68
C ASN A 69 -7.16 -6.87 -7.45
N GLY A 70 -8.09 -7.54 -6.77
CA GLY A 70 -9.35 -8.00 -7.36
C GLY A 70 -10.21 -6.84 -7.86
N LEU A 71 -10.34 -5.78 -7.07
CA LEU A 71 -11.07 -4.59 -7.46
C LEU A 71 -10.41 -3.90 -8.66
N TYR A 72 -9.08 -3.77 -8.65
CA TYR A 72 -8.32 -3.19 -9.76
C TYR A 72 -8.56 -3.95 -11.05
N LYS A 73 -8.46 -5.27 -11.01
CA LYS A 73 -8.67 -6.12 -12.19
C LYS A 73 -10.11 -6.01 -12.70
N THR A 74 -11.08 -6.09 -11.82
CA THR A 74 -12.48 -6.08 -12.20
C THR A 74 -12.96 -4.70 -12.66
N GLU A 75 -12.65 -3.67 -11.91
CA GLU A 75 -13.16 -2.33 -12.16
C GLU A 75 -12.43 -1.60 -13.28
N LEU A 76 -11.15 -1.91 -13.49
CA LEU A 76 -10.35 -1.21 -14.47
C LEU A 76 -9.89 -2.12 -15.61
N ILE A 77 -9.06 -3.11 -15.31
CA ILE A 77 -8.36 -3.88 -16.33
C ILE A 77 -9.33 -4.63 -17.24
N HIS A 78 -10.24 -5.41 -16.67
CA HIS A 78 -11.18 -6.21 -17.46
C HIS A 78 -12.32 -5.38 -18.02
N ARG A 79 -12.83 -4.44 -17.24
CA ARG A 79 -13.97 -3.61 -17.63
C ARG A 79 -13.69 -2.74 -18.85
N ARG A 80 -12.48 -2.21 -18.96
CA ARG A 80 -12.07 -1.28 -20.01
C ARG A 80 -11.23 -1.93 -21.10
N ALA A 81 -11.09 -3.26 -21.07
CA ALA A 81 -10.40 -3.99 -22.13
C ALA A 81 -11.17 -3.94 -23.46
N PRO A 82 -10.52 -4.05 -24.63
CA PRO A 82 -9.09 -4.24 -24.80
C PRO A 82 -8.31 -2.92 -24.67
N TRP A 83 -7.08 -3.02 -24.18
CA TRP A 83 -6.18 -1.88 -24.01
C TRP A 83 -5.33 -1.70 -25.28
N LYS A 84 -5.20 -0.47 -25.75
CA LYS A 84 -4.45 -0.18 -26.97
C LYS A 84 -2.95 -0.04 -26.74
N THR A 85 -2.56 0.51 -25.58
CA THR A 85 -1.15 0.75 -25.27
C THR A 85 -0.89 0.58 -23.78
N LYS A 86 0.38 0.35 -23.43
CA LYS A 86 0.83 0.34 -22.05
C LYS A 86 0.60 1.68 -21.37
N ALA A 87 0.86 2.78 -22.09
CA ALA A 87 0.66 4.13 -21.55
C ALA A 87 -0.80 4.39 -21.17
N ALA A 88 -1.76 3.86 -21.95
CA ALA A 88 -3.17 3.98 -21.65
C ALA A 88 -3.52 3.27 -20.33
N VAL A 89 -2.96 2.09 -20.10
CA VAL A 89 -3.15 1.35 -18.83
C VAL A 89 -2.55 2.14 -17.65
N GLU A 90 -1.35 2.66 -17.82
CA GLU A 90 -0.68 3.43 -16.77
C GLU A 90 -1.47 4.67 -16.37
N LEU A 91 -1.94 5.44 -17.35
CA LEU A 91 -2.74 6.64 -17.07
C LEU A 91 -4.05 6.27 -16.37
N ALA A 92 -4.76 5.27 -16.87
CA ALA A 92 -6.01 4.83 -16.26
C ALA A 92 -5.79 4.30 -14.84
N THR A 93 -4.66 3.63 -14.59
CA THR A 93 -4.30 3.15 -13.26
C THR A 93 -4.08 4.31 -12.29
N LEU A 94 -3.36 5.34 -12.71
CA LEU A 94 -3.16 6.56 -11.90
C LEU A 94 -4.49 7.21 -11.55
N GLU A 95 -5.38 7.34 -12.51
CA GLU A 95 -6.71 7.90 -12.30
C GLU A 95 -7.54 7.05 -11.33
N TRP A 96 -7.49 5.73 -11.49
CA TRP A 96 -8.22 4.81 -10.61
C TRP A 96 -7.70 4.86 -9.18
N VAL A 97 -6.38 4.89 -8.99
CA VAL A 97 -5.76 4.99 -7.66
C VAL A 97 -6.17 6.30 -6.98
N SER A 98 -6.12 7.41 -7.70
CA SER A 98 -6.54 8.70 -7.18
C SER A 98 -8.02 8.69 -6.78
N TRP A 99 -8.86 8.16 -7.65
CA TRP A 99 -10.29 8.02 -7.35
C TRP A 99 -10.53 7.12 -6.14
N PHE A 100 -9.87 5.98 -6.07
CA PHE A 100 -10.00 5.04 -4.96
C PHE A 100 -9.65 5.70 -3.62
N ASN A 101 -8.55 6.43 -3.59
CA ASN A 101 -8.07 7.04 -2.36
C ASN A 101 -8.88 8.25 -1.92
N HIS A 102 -9.37 9.05 -2.86
CA HIS A 102 -9.97 10.35 -2.54
C HIS A 102 -11.49 10.41 -2.70
N GLN A 103 -12.09 9.49 -3.43
CA GLN A 103 -13.52 9.58 -3.74
C GLN A 103 -14.30 8.31 -3.42
N ARG A 104 -13.67 7.13 -3.48
CA ARG A 104 -14.36 5.89 -3.23
C ARG A 104 -14.86 5.81 -1.79
N LEU A 105 -16.14 5.50 -1.62
CA LEU A 105 -16.73 5.29 -0.29
C LEU A 105 -16.59 3.82 0.08
N LEU A 106 -15.91 3.53 1.18
CA LEU A 106 -15.69 2.18 1.67
C LEU A 106 -16.50 1.93 2.95
N GLY A 107 -17.39 0.94 2.91
CA GLY A 107 -18.22 0.59 4.07
C GLY A 107 -17.41 0.16 5.28
N SER A 108 -16.30 -0.55 5.06
CA SER A 108 -15.43 -1.05 6.14
C SER A 108 -14.80 0.05 6.99
N ILE A 109 -14.73 1.27 6.48
CA ILE A 109 -14.14 2.42 7.18
C ILE A 109 -15.14 3.56 7.40
N GLY A 110 -16.44 3.25 7.34
CA GLY A 110 -17.50 4.22 7.65
C GLY A 110 -18.02 5.02 6.46
N ASP A 111 -18.00 4.44 5.27
CA ASP A 111 -18.50 5.04 4.03
C ASP A 111 -17.82 6.36 3.67
N VAL A 112 -16.52 6.43 3.88
CA VAL A 112 -15.68 7.57 3.53
C VAL A 112 -14.50 7.11 2.68
N PRO A 113 -13.87 8.04 1.93
CA PRO A 113 -12.66 7.70 1.16
C PRO A 113 -11.47 7.37 2.05
N PRO A 114 -10.59 6.46 1.62
CA PRO A 114 -9.39 6.11 2.38
C PRO A 114 -8.52 7.29 2.80
N ALA A 115 -8.30 8.24 1.92
CA ALA A 115 -7.49 9.43 2.22
C ALA A 115 -8.09 10.28 3.35
N GLU A 116 -9.41 10.31 3.45
CA GLU A 116 -10.09 11.04 4.52
C GLU A 116 -9.87 10.40 5.88
N VAL A 117 -9.92 9.07 5.95
CA VAL A 117 -9.62 8.34 7.19
C VAL A 117 -8.17 8.55 7.61
N GLU A 118 -7.24 8.49 6.66
CA GLU A 118 -5.83 8.73 6.92
C GLU A 118 -5.60 10.14 7.47
N GLU A 119 -6.23 11.14 6.88
CA GLU A 119 -6.13 12.52 7.34
C GLU A 119 -6.65 12.69 8.76
N ARG A 120 -7.80 12.08 9.07
CA ARG A 120 -8.36 12.09 10.43
C ARG A 120 -7.43 11.44 11.44
N TYR A 121 -6.82 10.32 11.06
CA TYR A 121 -5.88 9.61 11.92
C TYR A 121 -4.68 10.49 12.30
N TYR A 122 -4.05 11.11 11.32
CA TYR A 122 -2.90 11.98 11.59
C TYR A 122 -3.30 13.26 12.33
N ARG A 123 -4.48 13.78 12.10
CA ARG A 123 -5.00 14.92 12.84
C ARG A 123 -5.20 14.57 14.31
N GLN A 124 -5.73 13.38 14.61
CA GLN A 124 -5.89 12.89 15.98
C GLN A 124 -4.55 12.69 16.69
N LEU A 125 -3.57 12.12 15.99
CA LEU A 125 -2.23 11.98 16.55
C LEU A 125 -1.60 13.33 16.89
N ALA A 126 -1.74 14.31 16.03
CA ALA A 126 -1.23 15.66 16.26
C ALA A 126 -1.92 16.32 17.48
N ALA A 127 -3.22 16.13 17.62
CA ALA A 127 -3.97 16.65 18.75
C ALA A 127 -3.52 16.02 20.08
N LEU A 128 -3.28 14.70 20.08
CA LEU A 128 -2.77 14.01 21.27
C LEU A 128 -1.36 14.47 21.64
N ALA A 129 -0.51 14.69 20.66
CA ALA A 129 0.86 15.17 20.88
C ALA A 129 0.88 16.62 21.40
N ALA A 130 -0.14 17.41 21.09
CA ALA A 130 -0.26 18.81 21.49
C ALA A 130 -0.94 18.99 22.86
N GLU A 131 -1.54 17.94 23.45
CA GLU A 131 -2.18 18.04 24.75
C GLU A 131 -1.15 18.34 25.84
N PRO A 132 -1.40 19.36 26.70
CA PRO A 132 -0.50 19.63 27.80
C PRO A 132 -0.52 18.49 28.80
N VAL A 133 0.67 18.11 29.28
CA VAL A 133 0.78 17.13 30.37
C VAL A 133 0.29 17.78 31.65
N LEU A 134 -0.79 17.27 32.23
CA LEU A 134 -1.28 17.69 33.52
C LEU A 134 -0.42 17.01 34.59
N LEU A 135 0.39 17.79 35.27
CA LEU A 135 1.18 17.32 36.40
C LEU A 135 0.40 17.41 37.70
#